data_997c0ec4a19b137928904e86249aff19
#
_entry.id   997c0ec4a19b137928904e86249aff19
#
_cell.length_a   1.000
_cell.length_b   1.000
_cell.length_c   1.000
_cell.angle_alpha   90.00
_cell.angle_beta   90.00
_cell.angle_gamma   90.00
#
_symmetry.space_group_name_H-M   'P 1'
#
loop_
_entity.id
_entity.type
_entity.pdbx_description
1 polymer ?
#
loop_
_entity_poly.entity_id
_entity_poly.type
_entity_poly.pdbx_seq_one_letter_code
_entity_poly.pdbx_strand_id
1 'polypeptide(L)'
;MASSIAGHQLVQRNLSDMATAIEASRLLCYSALARIDRGESAEGDSAMAKRFAQNSCEQVVREAINTLGALGLSREAGLTPVS
;
A
#
# COMPACT_ATOMS: atom_id res chain seq x y z
N MET A 1 -17.30 6.45 -19.42
CA MET A 1 -16.13 5.72 -19.94
C MET A 1 -14.82 6.18 -19.32
N ALA A 2 -14.51 7.46 -19.38
CA ALA A 2 -13.26 7.98 -18.80
C ALA A 2 -13.16 7.75 -17.29
N SER A 3 -14.25 7.88 -16.54
CA SER A 3 -14.28 7.66 -15.11
C SER A 3 -14.07 6.19 -14.75
N SER A 4 -14.56 5.25 -15.55
CA SER A 4 -14.34 3.82 -15.34
C SER A 4 -12.90 3.42 -15.60
N ILE A 5 -12.28 3.99 -16.64
CA ILE A 5 -10.86 3.75 -16.95
C ILE A 5 -9.98 4.32 -15.86
N ALA A 6 -10.26 5.53 -15.39
CA ALA A 6 -9.52 6.16 -14.33
C ALA A 6 -9.63 5.37 -13.03
N GLY A 7 -10.82 4.87 -12.70
CA GLY A 7 -11.02 4.04 -11.52
C GLY A 7 -10.24 2.73 -11.60
N HIS A 8 -10.21 2.11 -12.76
CA HIS A 8 -9.45 0.88 -13.00
C HIS A 8 -7.94 1.12 -12.83
N GLN A 9 -7.45 2.22 -13.37
CA GLN A 9 -6.04 2.61 -13.23
C GLN A 9 -5.66 2.88 -11.78
N LEU A 10 -6.54 3.53 -11.01
CA LEU A 10 -6.31 3.78 -9.59
C LEU A 10 -6.23 2.47 -8.80
N VAL A 11 -7.11 1.53 -9.07
CA VAL A 11 -7.09 0.22 -8.43
C VAL A 11 -5.79 -0.52 -8.74
N GLN A 12 -5.37 -0.51 -10.01
CA GLN A 12 -4.12 -1.14 -10.41
C GLN A 12 -2.91 -0.50 -9.74
N ARG A 13 -2.89 0.81 -9.65
CA ARG A 13 -1.84 1.55 -8.97
C ARG A 13 -1.76 1.18 -7.49
N ASN A 14 -2.92 1.12 -6.81
CA ASN A 14 -2.97 0.75 -5.41
C ASN A 14 -2.49 -0.69 -5.18
N LEU A 15 -2.85 -1.61 -6.06
CA LEU A 15 -2.37 -2.98 -5.98
C LEU A 15 -0.86 -3.07 -6.19
N SER A 16 -0.34 -2.31 -7.14
CA SER A 16 1.08 -2.25 -7.42
C SER A 16 1.87 -1.67 -6.24
N ASP A 17 1.37 -0.61 -5.64
CA ASP A 17 1.99 0.02 -4.47
C ASP A 17 1.97 -0.93 -3.26
N MET A 18 0.87 -1.65 -3.08
CA MET A 18 0.73 -2.64 -2.02
C MET A 18 1.74 -3.79 -2.21
N ALA A 19 1.85 -4.32 -3.43
CA ALA A 19 2.79 -5.39 -3.73
C ALA A 19 4.23 -4.94 -3.49
N THR A 20 4.57 -3.71 -3.89
CA THR A 20 5.89 -3.13 -3.66
C THR A 20 6.18 -2.98 -2.17
N ALA A 21 5.21 -2.51 -1.39
CA ALA A 21 5.37 -2.34 0.05
C ALA A 21 5.57 -3.69 0.77
N ILE A 22 4.84 -4.71 0.36
CA ILE A 22 4.99 -6.06 0.91
C ILE A 22 6.39 -6.60 0.61
N GLU A 23 6.84 -6.47 -0.62
CA GLU A 23 8.16 -6.96 -1.02
C GLU A 23 9.28 -6.23 -0.30
N ALA A 24 9.18 -4.92 -0.19
CA ALA A 24 10.16 -4.12 0.53
C ALA A 24 10.19 -4.48 2.02
N SER A 25 9.04 -4.70 2.64
CA SER A 25 8.95 -5.12 4.05
C SER A 25 9.59 -6.49 4.25
N ARG A 26 9.37 -7.40 3.31
CA ARG A 26 9.96 -8.73 3.35
C ARG A 26 11.49 -8.67 3.28
N LEU A 27 12.03 -7.85 2.37
CA LEU A 27 13.47 -7.66 2.23
C LEU A 27 14.10 -7.06 3.49
N LEU A 28 13.42 -6.11 4.12
CA LEU A 28 13.87 -5.52 5.38
C LEU A 28 13.91 -6.56 6.49
N CYS A 29 12.91 -7.43 6.56
CA CYS A 29 12.88 -8.51 7.54
C CYS A 29 14.01 -9.52 7.30
N TYR A 30 14.27 -9.88 6.05
CA TYR A 30 15.37 -10.76 5.72
C TYR A 30 16.73 -10.16 6.09
N SER A 31 16.89 -8.87 5.87
CA SER A 31 18.10 -8.16 6.28
C SER A 31 18.31 -8.24 7.80
N ALA A 32 17.25 -8.04 8.57
CA ALA A 32 17.30 -8.16 10.02
C ALA A 32 17.67 -9.57 10.46
N LEU A 33 17.06 -10.59 9.85
CA LEU A 33 17.34 -11.98 10.15
C LEU A 33 18.79 -12.35 9.81
N ALA A 34 19.31 -11.85 8.70
CA ALA A 34 20.69 -12.10 8.31
C ALA A 34 21.68 -11.51 9.33
N ARG A 35 21.36 -10.35 9.89
CA ARG A 35 22.17 -9.76 10.95
C ARG A 35 22.16 -10.59 12.21
N ILE A 36 21.01 -11.08 12.59
CA ILE A 36 20.87 -11.98 13.74
C ILE A 36 21.70 -13.24 13.55
N ASP A 37 21.65 -13.83 12.36
CA ASP A 37 22.43 -15.02 12.04
C ASP A 37 23.94 -14.79 12.15
N ARG A 38 24.39 -13.58 11.88
CA ARG A 38 25.80 -13.21 12.04
C ARG A 38 26.18 -12.81 13.47
N GLY A 39 25.24 -12.88 14.40
CA GLY A 39 25.47 -12.46 15.77
C GLY A 39 25.46 -10.95 15.97
N GLU A 40 24.99 -10.20 14.98
CA GLU A 40 24.91 -8.75 15.08
C GLU A 40 23.55 -8.32 15.65
N SER A 41 23.49 -7.10 16.17
CA SER A 41 22.22 -6.55 16.62
C SER A 41 21.37 -6.15 15.43
N ALA A 42 20.10 -6.55 15.43
CA ALA A 42 19.14 -6.19 14.42
C ALA A 42 18.08 -5.20 14.93
N GLU A 43 18.34 -4.57 16.06
CA GLU A 43 17.38 -3.66 16.69
C GLU A 43 16.99 -2.51 15.76
N GLY A 44 17.98 -1.87 15.13
CA GLY A 44 17.74 -0.78 14.20
C GLY A 44 17.00 -1.24 12.96
N ASP A 45 17.38 -2.40 12.40
CA ASP A 45 16.73 -2.96 11.21
C ASP A 45 15.28 -3.37 11.49
N SER A 46 15.03 -3.94 12.67
CA SER A 46 13.69 -4.32 13.10
C SER A 46 12.79 -3.09 13.26
N ALA A 47 13.33 -2.02 13.85
CA ALA A 47 12.60 -0.78 14.01
C ALA A 47 12.27 -0.14 12.65
N MET A 48 13.22 -0.16 11.71
CA MET A 48 12.99 0.35 10.35
C MET A 48 11.94 -0.46 9.62
N ALA A 49 12.00 -1.78 9.71
CA ALA A 49 11.04 -2.66 9.07
C ALA A 49 9.63 -2.42 9.59
N LYS A 50 9.48 -2.29 10.90
CA LYS A 50 8.20 -2.00 11.53
C LYS A 50 7.65 -0.66 11.09
N ARG A 51 8.48 0.37 11.09
CA ARG A 51 8.07 1.71 10.69
C ARG A 51 7.67 1.77 9.23
N PHE A 52 8.46 1.13 8.36
CA PHE A 52 8.17 1.08 6.94
C PHE A 52 6.85 0.36 6.68
N ALA A 53 6.64 -0.80 7.29
CA ALA A 53 5.42 -1.57 7.12
C ALA A 53 4.20 -0.79 7.60
N GLN A 54 4.30 -0.14 8.74
CA GLN A 54 3.22 0.65 9.32
C GLN A 54 2.85 1.82 8.41
N ASN A 55 3.84 2.59 7.97
CA ASN A 55 3.61 3.75 7.10
C ASN A 55 3.04 3.32 5.75
N SER A 56 3.53 2.23 5.20
CA SER A 56 3.04 1.71 3.92
C SER A 56 1.59 1.22 4.03
N CYS A 57 1.25 0.54 5.11
CA CYS A 57 -0.13 0.11 5.35
C CYS A 57 -1.07 1.29 5.52
N GLU A 58 -0.67 2.31 6.26
CA GLU A 58 -1.47 3.52 6.44
C GLU A 58 -1.71 4.22 5.11
N GLN A 59 -0.70 4.30 4.28
CA GLN A 59 -0.81 4.93 2.97
C GLN A 59 -1.77 4.16 2.06
N VAL A 60 -1.65 2.84 2.02
CA VAL A 60 -2.53 1.98 1.21
C VAL A 60 -3.98 2.11 1.66
N VAL A 61 -4.23 2.08 2.97
CA VAL A 61 -5.57 2.22 3.53
C VAL A 61 -6.14 3.60 3.19
N ARG A 62 -5.35 4.65 3.34
CA ARG A 62 -5.76 6.01 3.02
C ARG A 62 -6.14 6.15 1.54
N GLU A 63 -5.32 5.60 0.66
CA GLU A 63 -5.60 5.63 -0.78
C GLU A 63 -6.86 4.84 -1.12
N ALA A 64 -7.06 3.68 -0.48
CA ALA A 64 -8.25 2.88 -0.67
C ALA A 64 -9.52 3.63 -0.22
N ILE A 65 -9.47 4.26 0.94
CA ILE A 65 -10.59 5.05 1.47
C ILE A 65 -10.89 6.22 0.53
N ASN A 66 -9.86 6.91 0.08
CA ASN A 66 -10.03 8.05 -0.84
C ASN A 66 -10.64 7.61 -2.18
N THR A 67 -10.20 6.47 -2.69
CA THR A 67 -10.75 5.92 -3.93
C THR A 67 -12.21 5.55 -3.77
N LEU A 68 -12.56 4.87 -2.69
CA LEU A 68 -13.95 4.49 -2.41
C LEU A 68 -14.81 5.72 -2.16
N GLY A 69 -14.28 6.71 -1.45
CA GLY A 69 -14.99 7.97 -1.22
C GLY A 69 -15.28 8.71 -2.52
N ALA A 70 -14.31 8.79 -3.40
CA ALA A 70 -14.47 9.43 -4.71
C ALA A 70 -15.50 8.69 -5.56
N LEU A 71 -15.47 7.36 -5.56
CA LEU A 71 -16.46 6.56 -6.29
C LEU A 71 -17.86 6.75 -5.72
N GLY A 72 -17.99 6.80 -4.39
CA GLY A 72 -19.27 7.04 -3.72
C GLY A 72 -19.86 8.39 -4.07
N LEU A 73 -19.03 9.44 -4.04
CA LEU A 73 -19.45 10.79 -4.41
C LEU A 73 -19.87 10.87 -5.88
N SER A 74 -19.13 10.22 -6.76
CA SER A 74 -19.45 10.17 -8.18
C SER A 74 -20.79 9.49 -8.42
N ARG A 75 -21.09 8.43 -7.70
CA ARG A 75 -22.37 7.74 -7.80
C ARG A 75 -23.53 8.58 -7.31
N GLU A 76 -23.38 9.25 -6.18
CA GLU A 76 -24.40 10.12 -5.63
C GLU A 76 -24.69 11.29 -6.56
N ALA A 77 -23.67 11.83 -7.20
CA ALA A 77 -23.83 12.91 -8.17
C ALA A 77 -24.32 12.42 -9.53
N GLY A 78 -24.43 11.11 -9.73
CA GLY A 78 -24.83 10.53 -11.03
C GLY A 78 -23.75 10.64 -12.09
N LEU A 79 -22.50 10.88 -11.70
CA LEU A 79 -21.40 11.09 -12.63
C LEU A 79 -20.74 9.80 -13.07
N THR A 80 -20.94 8.73 -12.32
CA THR A 80 -20.34 7.44 -12.61
C THR A 80 -21.40 6.42 -12.94
N PRO A 81 -21.28 5.67 -14.04
CA PRO A 81 -22.20 4.58 -14.32
C PRO A 81 -22.09 3.51 -13.25
N VAL A 82 -23.20 2.97 -12.86
CA VAL A 82 -23.26 2.00 -11.78
C VAL A 82 -22.73 0.63 -12.17
N SER A 83 -22.71 0.34 -13.40
CA SER A 83 -22.25 -0.96 -13.92
C SER A 83 -20.75 -1.15 -13.84
#